data_6519bcddbeac2710c21763a4713c07d0
#
_entry.id   6519bcddbeac2710c21763a4713c07d0
#
_cell.length_a   1.000
_cell.length_b   1.000
_cell.length_c   1.000
_cell.angle_alpha   90.00
_cell.angle_beta   90.00
_cell.angle_gamma   90.00
#
_symmetry.space_group_name_H-M   'P 1'
#
loop_
_entity.id
_entity.type
_entity.pdbx_description
1 polymer ?
#
loop_
_entity_poly.entity_id
_entity_poly.type
_entity_poly.pdbx_seq_one_letter_code
_entity_poly.pdbx_strand_id
1 'polypeptide(L)'
;MAWNKKMPAYPVVAVAGATGAVGREMLKCLEALNFPASEVRALASARSAGEKLPFAGCGKVPAGELTVQEMTEESFQGVDIALFSAGASVSKKFRKAVVDAGAVMIDNSGAFRVDPDVPLVVPEVNAHD
;
A
#
# COMPACT_ATOMS: atom_id res chain seq x y z
N MET A 1 -4.74 9.94 -15.52
CA MET A 1 -3.62 9.58 -14.66
C MET A 1 -4.05 9.47 -13.21
N ALA A 2 -3.46 8.55 -12.51
CA ALA A 2 -3.78 8.35 -11.09
C ALA A 2 -3.49 9.59 -10.25
N TRP A 3 -2.52 10.41 -10.66
CA TRP A 3 -2.13 11.63 -9.94
C TRP A 3 -3.21 12.71 -9.91
N ASN A 4 -4.21 12.61 -10.78
CA ASN A 4 -5.29 13.59 -10.80
C ASN A 4 -6.36 13.31 -9.75
N LYS A 5 -6.24 12.22 -9.03
CA LYS A 5 -7.19 11.87 -7.99
C LYS A 5 -7.08 12.85 -6.84
N LYS A 6 -8.21 13.37 -6.41
CA LYS A 6 -8.26 14.20 -5.20
C LYS A 6 -8.22 13.27 -3.98
N MET A 7 -7.15 13.36 -3.21
CA MET A 7 -6.95 12.49 -2.04
C MET A 7 -7.84 12.94 -0.90
N PRO A 8 -8.57 12.00 -0.26
CA PRO A 8 -9.35 12.35 0.94
C PRO A 8 -8.42 12.72 2.09
N ALA A 9 -8.95 13.45 3.07
CA ALA A 9 -8.18 13.86 4.25
C ALA A 9 -7.67 12.65 5.04
N TYR A 10 -8.44 11.57 5.07
CA TYR A 10 -8.07 10.33 5.77
C TYR A 10 -8.18 9.16 4.78
N PRO A 11 -7.13 8.93 3.99
CA PRO A 11 -7.18 7.88 2.96
C PRO A 11 -7.14 6.48 3.54
N VAL A 12 -7.68 5.53 2.78
CA VAL A 12 -7.52 4.10 3.04
C VAL A 12 -6.19 3.68 2.41
N VAL A 13 -5.32 3.08 3.21
CA VAL A 13 -3.99 2.64 2.76
C VAL A 13 -3.95 1.12 2.75
N ALA A 14 -3.49 0.53 1.65
CA ALA A 14 -3.21 -0.90 1.58
C ALA A 14 -1.70 -1.10 1.48
N VAL A 15 -1.18 -2.07 2.23
CA VAL A 15 0.22 -2.47 2.14
C VAL A 15 0.24 -3.88 1.56
N ALA A 16 0.67 -3.99 0.31
CA ALA A 16 0.76 -5.26 -0.39
C ALA A 16 2.15 -5.85 -0.18
N GLY A 17 2.20 -7.07 0.34
CA GLY A 17 3.45 -7.67 0.80
C GLY A 17 3.73 -7.35 2.26
N ALA A 18 2.68 -7.17 3.05
CA ALA A 18 2.78 -6.71 4.44
C ALA A 18 3.59 -7.62 5.35
N THR A 19 3.68 -8.91 5.05
CA THR A 19 4.41 -9.87 5.89
C THR A 19 5.91 -9.93 5.58
N GLY A 20 6.35 -9.31 4.48
CA GLY A 20 7.77 -9.24 4.15
C GLY A 20 8.48 -8.17 4.95
N ALA A 21 9.82 -8.15 4.89
CA ALA A 21 10.62 -7.19 5.66
C ALA A 21 10.28 -5.74 5.29
N VAL A 22 10.18 -5.45 4.00
CA VAL A 22 9.88 -4.08 3.54
C VAL A 22 8.44 -3.71 3.86
N GLY A 23 7.51 -4.64 3.72
CA GLY A 23 6.11 -4.38 4.06
C GLY A 23 5.93 -4.04 5.53
N ARG A 24 6.64 -4.76 6.40
CA ARG A 24 6.62 -4.47 7.85
C ARG A 24 7.22 -3.09 8.16
N GLU A 25 8.26 -2.70 7.42
CA GLU A 25 8.84 -1.37 7.56
C GLU A 25 7.88 -0.27 7.08
N MET A 26 7.12 -0.54 6.03
CA MET A 26 6.09 0.39 5.57
C MET A 26 5.04 0.62 6.65
N LEU A 27 4.61 -0.45 7.34
CA LEU A 27 3.67 -0.32 8.46
C LEU A 27 4.27 0.51 9.58
N LYS A 28 5.55 0.28 9.92
CA LYS A 28 6.24 1.07 10.95
C LYS A 28 6.36 2.54 10.57
N CYS A 29 6.57 2.83 9.28
CA CYS A 29 6.62 4.21 8.80
C CYS A 29 5.28 4.92 8.99
N LEU A 30 4.18 4.22 8.70
CA LEU A 30 2.84 4.79 8.91
C LEU A 30 2.64 5.14 10.39
N GLU A 31 3.08 4.25 11.29
CA GLU A 31 3.03 4.50 12.73
C GLU A 31 3.88 5.71 13.12
N ALA A 32 5.15 5.71 12.70
CA ALA A 32 6.11 6.74 13.08
C ALA A 32 5.69 8.14 12.62
N LEU A 33 5.08 8.22 11.44
CA LEU A 33 4.62 9.49 10.87
C LEU A 33 3.23 9.86 11.34
N ASN A 34 2.57 8.99 12.10
CA ASN A 34 1.17 9.15 12.46
C ASN A 34 0.35 9.50 11.21
N PHE A 35 0.55 8.71 10.16
CA PHE A 35 -0.07 8.96 8.86
C PHE A 35 -1.60 9.01 9.02
N PRO A 36 -2.28 10.00 8.40
CA PRO A 36 -3.72 10.21 8.63
C PRO A 36 -4.58 9.20 7.85
N ALA A 37 -4.39 7.93 8.11
CA ALA A 37 -5.17 6.88 7.46
C ALA A 37 -6.49 6.69 8.18
N SER A 38 -7.55 6.38 7.41
CA SER A 38 -8.83 5.97 7.99
C SER A 38 -8.86 4.45 8.19
N GLU A 39 -8.08 3.73 7.38
CA GLU A 39 -7.97 2.28 7.45
C GLU A 39 -6.61 1.88 6.90
N VAL A 40 -6.03 0.82 7.46
CA VAL A 40 -4.81 0.20 6.91
C VAL A 40 -5.13 -1.26 6.66
N ARG A 41 -4.98 -1.68 5.40
CA ARG A 41 -5.19 -3.09 4.99
C ARG A 41 -3.84 -3.75 4.77
N ALA A 42 -3.59 -4.84 5.50
CA ALA A 42 -2.39 -5.65 5.33
C ALA A 42 -2.72 -6.79 4.35
N LEU A 43 -2.07 -6.79 3.20
CA LEU A 43 -2.34 -7.75 2.13
C LEU A 43 -1.10 -8.59 1.86
N ALA A 44 -1.29 -9.88 1.63
CA ALA A 44 -0.20 -10.80 1.32
C ALA A 44 -0.74 -12.00 0.54
N SER A 45 0.11 -13.00 0.30
CA SER A 45 -0.33 -14.21 -0.39
C SER A 45 -1.30 -15.01 0.48
N ALA A 46 -2.00 -15.97 -0.13
CA ALA A 46 -2.92 -16.85 0.58
C ALA A 46 -2.23 -17.59 1.74
N ARG A 47 -0.93 -17.87 1.62
CA ARG A 47 -0.14 -18.52 2.67
C ARG A 47 -0.11 -17.74 3.97
N SER A 48 -0.09 -16.41 3.86
CA SER A 48 0.02 -15.54 5.02
C SER A 48 -1.34 -15.02 5.50
N ALA A 49 -2.40 -15.30 4.78
CA ALA A 49 -3.73 -14.83 5.16
C ALA A 49 -4.11 -15.35 6.54
N GLY A 50 -4.62 -14.46 7.38
CA GLY A 50 -4.99 -14.80 8.75
C GLY A 50 -3.91 -14.49 9.78
N GLU A 51 -2.66 -14.21 9.37
CA GLU A 51 -1.64 -13.79 10.30
C GLU A 51 -2.02 -12.47 10.96
N LYS A 52 -1.57 -12.29 12.19
CA LYS A 52 -1.77 -11.05 12.94
C LYS A 52 -0.47 -10.28 13.01
N LEU A 53 -0.51 -9.01 12.63
CA LEU A 53 0.65 -8.13 12.71
C LEU A 53 0.37 -7.06 13.75
N PRO A 54 1.28 -6.85 14.73
CA PRO A 54 1.07 -5.80 15.71
C PRO A 54 1.17 -4.43 15.03
N PHE A 55 0.30 -3.51 15.42
CA PHE A 55 0.26 -2.18 14.84
C PHE A 55 -0.02 -1.16 15.94
N ALA A 56 0.86 -0.15 16.04
CA ALA A 56 0.74 0.86 17.09
C ALA A 56 -0.33 1.91 16.80
N GLY A 57 -0.93 1.86 15.61
CA GLY A 57 -1.96 2.81 15.24
C GLY A 57 -1.42 4.03 14.52
N CYS A 58 -2.26 4.66 13.72
CA CYS A 58 -1.96 5.94 13.08
C CYS A 58 -3.27 6.55 12.61
N GLY A 59 -3.34 7.88 12.57
CA GLY A 59 -4.55 8.55 12.12
C GLY A 59 -5.78 8.09 12.89
N LYS A 60 -6.76 7.56 12.18
CA LYS A 60 -7.99 7.01 12.77
C LYS A 60 -7.91 5.51 13.03
N VAL A 61 -6.78 4.88 12.72
CA VAL A 61 -6.58 3.44 12.94
C VAL A 61 -6.07 3.24 14.35
N PRO A 62 -6.81 2.49 15.21
CA PRO A 62 -6.38 2.29 16.59
C PRO A 62 -5.22 1.31 16.69
N ALA A 63 -4.49 1.39 17.80
CA ALA A 63 -3.47 0.41 18.12
C ALA A 63 -4.11 -0.96 18.32
N GLY A 64 -3.39 -2.00 17.96
CA GLY A 64 -3.87 -3.37 18.09
C GLY A 64 -3.16 -4.28 17.09
N GLU A 65 -3.93 -5.11 16.42
CA GLU A 65 -3.40 -6.04 15.42
C GLU A 65 -4.11 -5.86 14.09
N LEU A 66 -3.33 -5.97 13.01
CA LEU A 66 -3.88 -6.02 11.66
C LEU A 66 -3.95 -7.48 11.24
N THR A 67 -5.12 -7.94 10.80
CA THR A 67 -5.25 -9.28 10.25
C THR A 67 -4.88 -9.25 8.78
N VAL A 68 -3.90 -10.04 8.40
CA VAL A 68 -3.45 -10.13 7.01
C VAL A 68 -4.53 -10.79 6.17
N GLN A 69 -4.86 -10.17 5.04
CA GLN A 69 -5.83 -10.69 4.09
C GLN A 69 -5.13 -11.18 2.83
N GLU A 70 -5.71 -12.16 2.17
CA GLU A 70 -5.20 -12.58 0.87
C GLU A 70 -5.36 -11.45 -0.13
N MET A 71 -4.31 -11.19 -0.90
CA MET A 71 -4.34 -10.16 -1.94
C MET A 71 -5.11 -10.66 -3.15
N THR A 72 -6.24 -10.04 -3.43
CA THR A 72 -7.07 -10.33 -4.61
C THR A 72 -7.40 -9.00 -5.28
N GLU A 73 -8.02 -9.06 -6.46
CA GLU A 73 -8.41 -7.84 -7.15
C GLU A 73 -9.38 -7.02 -6.31
N GLU A 74 -10.27 -7.68 -5.59
CA GLU A 74 -11.27 -7.03 -4.73
C GLU A 74 -10.64 -6.37 -3.51
N SER A 75 -9.41 -6.76 -3.14
CA SER A 75 -8.73 -6.19 -1.97
C SER A 75 -8.48 -4.69 -2.10
N PHE A 76 -8.49 -4.17 -3.32
CA PHE A 76 -8.18 -2.77 -3.57
C PHE A 76 -9.41 -1.88 -3.68
N GLN A 77 -10.60 -2.44 -3.60
CA GLN A 77 -11.82 -1.64 -3.63
C GLN A 77 -11.88 -0.72 -2.42
N GLY A 78 -12.10 0.57 -2.68
CA GLY A 78 -12.14 1.59 -1.64
C GLY A 78 -10.77 2.06 -1.16
N VAL A 79 -9.69 1.50 -1.68
CA VAL A 79 -8.33 1.90 -1.33
C VAL A 79 -7.97 3.21 -2.05
N ASP A 80 -7.32 4.11 -1.34
CA ASP A 80 -6.86 5.39 -1.90
C ASP A 80 -5.37 5.36 -2.23
N ILE A 81 -4.59 4.68 -1.41
CA ILE A 81 -3.14 4.54 -1.61
C ILE A 81 -2.78 3.07 -1.43
N ALA A 82 -2.08 2.51 -2.42
CA ALA A 82 -1.59 1.13 -2.35
C ALA A 82 -0.05 1.14 -2.37
N LEU A 83 0.55 0.69 -1.27
CA LEU A 83 1.99 0.58 -1.13
C LEU A 83 2.39 -0.86 -1.43
N PHE A 84 3.22 -1.06 -2.47
CA PHE A 84 3.61 -2.40 -2.91
C PHE A 84 5.05 -2.73 -2.56
N SER A 85 5.24 -3.87 -1.90
CA SER A 85 6.56 -4.43 -1.62
C SER A 85 6.57 -5.94 -1.87
N ALA A 86 5.77 -6.40 -2.83
CA ALA A 86 5.55 -7.82 -3.07
C ALA A 86 6.30 -8.35 -4.30
N GLY A 87 7.18 -7.55 -4.90
CA GLY A 87 7.95 -7.94 -6.08
C GLY A 87 7.31 -7.52 -7.38
N ALA A 88 8.12 -7.51 -8.45
CA ALA A 88 7.70 -6.98 -9.75
C ALA A 88 6.53 -7.73 -10.38
N SER A 89 6.53 -9.06 -10.29
CA SER A 89 5.48 -9.86 -10.91
C SER A 89 4.12 -9.63 -10.24
N VAL A 90 4.11 -9.48 -8.92
CA VAL A 90 2.87 -9.22 -8.17
C VAL A 90 2.38 -7.81 -8.48
N SER A 91 3.28 -6.83 -8.52
CA SER A 91 2.93 -5.46 -8.86
C SER A 91 2.28 -5.38 -10.24
N LYS A 92 2.86 -6.06 -11.23
CA LYS A 92 2.29 -6.09 -12.59
C LYS A 92 0.93 -6.76 -12.60
N LYS A 93 0.77 -7.85 -11.86
CA LYS A 93 -0.47 -8.61 -11.81
C LYS A 93 -1.63 -7.75 -11.29
N PHE A 94 -1.37 -6.93 -10.26
CA PHE A 94 -2.43 -6.18 -9.59
C PHE A 94 -2.55 -4.72 -10.03
N ARG A 95 -1.67 -4.25 -10.91
CA ARG A 95 -1.69 -2.86 -11.36
C ARG A 95 -3.08 -2.40 -11.84
N LYS A 96 -3.69 -3.21 -12.70
CA LYS A 96 -5.00 -2.86 -13.26
C LYS A 96 -6.06 -2.74 -12.17
N ALA A 97 -6.08 -3.68 -11.23
CA ALA A 97 -7.05 -3.65 -10.14
C ALA A 97 -6.88 -2.41 -9.27
N VAL A 98 -5.64 -2.02 -8.98
CA VAL A 98 -5.33 -0.83 -8.19
C VAL A 98 -5.79 0.43 -8.91
N VAL A 99 -5.44 0.56 -10.18
CA VAL A 99 -5.80 1.73 -10.98
C VAL A 99 -7.30 1.82 -11.18
N ASP A 100 -7.95 0.69 -11.48
CA ASP A 100 -9.40 0.66 -11.67
C ASP A 100 -10.16 1.00 -10.38
N ALA A 101 -9.57 0.70 -9.23
CA ALA A 101 -10.15 1.08 -7.94
C ALA A 101 -9.96 2.57 -7.62
N GLY A 102 -9.20 3.29 -8.45
CA GLY A 102 -8.94 4.70 -8.24
C GLY A 102 -7.82 4.99 -7.23
N ALA A 103 -7.04 3.99 -6.87
CA ALA A 103 -5.95 4.15 -5.92
C ALA A 103 -4.68 4.66 -6.59
N VAL A 104 -3.86 5.38 -5.84
CA VAL A 104 -2.51 5.72 -6.24
C VAL A 104 -1.61 4.54 -5.85
N MET A 105 -0.85 4.04 -6.80
CA MET A 105 0.06 2.91 -6.57
C MET A 105 1.48 3.40 -6.38
N ILE A 106 2.07 3.04 -5.24
CA ILE A 106 3.47 3.33 -4.94
C ILE A 106 4.19 1.98 -4.81
N ASP A 107 5.14 1.73 -5.69
CA ASP A 107 5.77 0.42 -5.81
C ASP A 107 7.28 0.53 -5.63
N ASN A 108 7.84 -0.26 -4.72
CA ASN A 108 9.28 -0.29 -4.49
C ASN A 108 10.01 -1.33 -5.35
N SER A 109 9.28 -2.06 -6.20
CA SER A 109 9.91 -2.99 -7.15
C SER A 109 10.37 -2.25 -8.39
N GLY A 110 10.99 -2.94 -9.32
CA GLY A 110 11.38 -2.35 -10.60
C GLY A 110 10.32 -2.45 -11.69
N ALA A 111 9.10 -2.90 -11.36
CA ALA A 111 8.09 -3.25 -12.35
C ALA A 111 7.73 -2.11 -13.31
N PHE A 112 7.68 -0.88 -12.81
CA PHE A 112 7.18 0.27 -13.57
C PHE A 112 8.21 1.40 -13.69
N ARG A 113 9.49 1.11 -13.52
CA ARG A 113 10.53 2.16 -13.52
C ARG A 113 10.58 2.95 -14.81
N VAL A 114 10.21 2.33 -15.93
CA VAL A 114 10.22 2.99 -17.25
C VAL A 114 8.82 3.23 -17.80
N ASP A 115 7.79 2.99 -17.00
CA ASP A 115 6.42 3.20 -17.43
C ASP A 115 6.03 4.67 -17.21
N PRO A 116 5.74 5.44 -18.28
CA PRO A 116 5.44 6.86 -18.12
C PRO A 116 4.13 7.15 -17.40
N ASP A 117 3.25 6.16 -17.30
CA ASP A 117 1.95 6.32 -16.63
C ASP A 117 2.03 6.05 -15.14
N VAL A 118 3.17 5.57 -14.65
CA VAL A 118 3.34 5.26 -13.24
C VAL A 118 4.47 6.11 -12.67
N PRO A 119 4.18 7.01 -11.73
CA PRO A 119 5.22 7.83 -11.13
C PRO A 119 6.11 6.98 -10.23
N LEU A 120 7.40 7.27 -10.28
CA LEU A 120 8.40 6.63 -9.42
C LEU A 120 8.84 7.62 -8.36
N VAL A 121 8.63 7.29 -7.10
CA VAL A 121 9.04 8.12 -5.98
C VAL A 121 10.06 7.37 -5.12
N VAL A 122 11.21 8.01 -4.91
CA VAL A 122 12.25 7.55 -3.98
C VAL A 122 12.36 8.62 -2.90
N PRO A 123 11.90 8.34 -1.68
CA PRO A 123 11.73 9.40 -0.66
C PRO A 123 12.97 10.24 -0.37
N GLU A 124 14.15 9.66 -0.41
CA GLU A 124 15.40 10.38 -0.12
C GLU A 124 15.87 11.26 -1.28
N VAL A 125 15.29 11.09 -2.46
CA VAL A 125 15.75 11.78 -3.68
C VAL A 125 14.67 12.67 -4.26
N ASN A 126 13.46 12.19 -4.41
CA ASN A 126 12.41 12.88 -5.16
C ASN A 126 11.04 12.86 -4.48
N ALA A 127 11.00 12.86 -3.16
CA ALA A 127 9.74 12.81 -2.41
C ALA A 127 8.82 13.99 -2.69
N HIS A 128 9.36 15.10 -3.18
CA HIS A 128 8.62 16.32 -3.50
C HIS A 128 8.18 16.42 -4.96
N ASP A 129 8.49 15.42 -5.77
CA ASP A 129 8.17 15.44 -7.21
C ASP A 129 6.70 15.08 -7.47
#